data_bd62e11ad3ca004c9b649fa662209ff9
#
_entry.id   bd62e11ad3ca004c9b649fa662209ff9
#
_cell.length_a   1.000
_cell.length_b   1.000
_cell.length_c   1.000
_cell.angle_alpha   90.00
_cell.angle_beta   90.00
_cell.angle_gamma   90.00
#
_symmetry.space_group_name_H-M   'P 1'
#
loop_
_entity.id
_entity.type
_entity.pdbx_description
1 polymer ?
#
loop_
_entity_poly.entity_id
_entity_poly.type
_entity_poly.pdbx_seq_one_letter_code
_entity_poly.pdbx_strand_id
1 'polypeptide(L)'
;MKRALISVSDKSGLVEFAKVLTELGYEILSTGGTAKALRDAGLTVTDVAAYTGSPEILDGRVKTLHPKIHGGLLGRRQDPRHVAEMASQGITPIELVAVNLYPFEATINKPGCSFEEAMENIDIGGPSMLRSAAKNHADVTVVVDPADYPQVVEALRSGGVPLSMRQDLARKVFQHTSRYDGIISGYLEAQSAGAAMKFPSHLFLQFEKVQTLRYGENPHQQGAFYRELSGREAAVARGRQLHGKEMSYNNFLDANAALEVVKEFGAAQPQGGAIAATSPPRGVTVAAAAIVKHNNPCGAAIGDTPRDAYMRARDTDPISAFGGVVAFNAKVDLPTAKELTATFLEVVVAPGFEEAALAELKRKKDLRVLDVGPLEADGRGGLDLLDMNLLGNRRAQSASTLRAPHTV
;
A
#
# COMPACT_ATOMS: atom_id res chain seq x y z
N MET A 1 -26.14 23.63 15.02
CA MET A 1 -26.23 22.69 13.88
C MET A 1 -24.81 22.22 13.62
N LYS A 2 -24.57 20.91 13.56
CA LYS A 2 -23.26 20.33 13.24
C LYS A 2 -23.05 20.39 11.72
N ARG A 3 -21.80 20.51 11.24
CA ARG A 3 -21.47 20.53 9.81
C ARG A 3 -20.44 19.51 9.45
N ALA A 4 -20.66 18.86 8.32
CA ALA A 4 -19.70 17.98 7.69
C ALA A 4 -19.35 18.48 6.28
N LEU A 5 -18.07 18.68 6.00
CA LEU A 5 -17.59 19.03 4.67
C LEU A 5 -17.11 17.75 3.97
N ILE A 6 -17.75 17.42 2.85
CA ILE A 6 -17.47 16.18 2.11
C ILE A 6 -17.05 16.53 0.68
N SER A 7 -15.85 16.13 0.31
CA SER A 7 -15.32 16.31 -1.05
C SER A 7 -14.41 15.14 -1.41
N VAL A 8 -14.92 14.17 -2.15
CA VAL A 8 -14.23 12.90 -2.39
C VAL A 8 -14.14 12.57 -3.88
N SER A 9 -12.97 12.10 -4.29
CA SER A 9 -12.71 11.52 -5.61
C SER A 9 -13.20 10.05 -5.63
N ASP A 10 -12.76 9.24 -4.69
CA ASP A 10 -13.29 7.90 -4.43
C ASP A 10 -14.60 8.00 -3.65
N LYS A 11 -15.69 7.55 -4.28
CA LYS A 11 -17.05 7.60 -3.74
C LYS A 11 -17.51 6.31 -3.07
N SER A 12 -16.59 5.39 -2.77
CA SER A 12 -16.88 4.14 -2.07
C SER A 12 -17.51 4.44 -0.70
N GLY A 13 -18.70 3.90 -0.42
CA GLY A 13 -19.43 4.09 0.83
C GLY A 13 -19.91 5.52 1.13
N LEU A 14 -19.74 6.46 0.17
CA LEU A 14 -20.06 7.88 0.36
C LEU A 14 -21.52 8.12 0.76
N VAL A 15 -22.45 7.52 0.03
CA VAL A 15 -23.89 7.79 0.20
C VAL A 15 -24.38 7.30 1.56
N GLU A 16 -23.97 6.09 1.96
CA GLU A 16 -24.31 5.48 3.25
C GLU A 16 -23.73 6.31 4.40
N PHE A 17 -22.48 6.75 4.27
CA PHE A 17 -21.82 7.61 5.25
C PHE A 17 -22.56 8.93 5.41
N ALA A 18 -22.88 9.62 4.30
CA ALA A 18 -23.56 10.91 4.33
C ALA A 18 -25.00 10.80 4.85
N LYS A 19 -25.74 9.71 4.56
CA LYS A 19 -27.06 9.44 5.14
C LYS A 19 -27.01 9.41 6.66
N VAL A 20 -26.06 8.65 7.21
CA VAL A 20 -25.89 8.57 8.67
C VAL A 20 -25.54 9.92 9.27
N LEU A 21 -24.67 10.71 8.64
CA LEU A 21 -24.37 12.05 9.11
C LEU A 21 -25.62 12.94 9.14
N THR A 22 -26.46 12.87 8.11
CA THR A 22 -27.72 13.60 8.05
C THR A 22 -28.67 13.17 9.17
N GLU A 23 -28.82 11.85 9.40
CA GLU A 23 -29.61 11.29 10.52
C GLU A 23 -29.13 11.78 11.90
N LEU A 24 -27.81 12.00 12.03
CA LEU A 24 -27.18 12.53 13.24
C LEU A 24 -27.20 14.07 13.33
N GLY A 25 -27.93 14.73 12.43
CA GLY A 25 -28.17 16.17 12.45
C GLY A 25 -27.03 17.03 11.88
N TYR A 26 -26.19 16.45 11.02
CA TYR A 26 -25.18 17.21 10.28
C TYR A 26 -25.78 17.86 9.04
N GLU A 27 -25.48 19.14 8.84
CA GLU A 27 -25.57 19.81 7.53
C GLU A 27 -24.40 19.36 6.67
N ILE A 28 -24.66 18.92 5.44
CA ILE A 28 -23.62 18.49 4.51
C ILE A 28 -23.23 19.67 3.61
N LEU A 29 -21.95 20.08 3.73
CA LEU A 29 -21.32 20.99 2.79
C LEU A 29 -20.56 20.17 1.75
N SER A 30 -20.71 20.48 0.46
CA SER A 30 -20.00 19.76 -0.59
C SER A 30 -19.84 20.61 -1.85
N THR A 31 -19.09 20.10 -2.82
CA THR A 31 -18.82 20.76 -4.10
C THR A 31 -18.74 19.74 -5.25
N GLY A 32 -18.95 20.20 -6.46
CA GLY A 32 -18.71 19.46 -7.70
C GLY A 32 -19.39 18.10 -7.78
N GLY A 33 -18.64 17.10 -8.23
CA GLY A 33 -19.16 15.74 -8.45
C GLY A 33 -19.60 15.01 -7.18
N THR A 34 -19.05 15.38 -6.00
CA THR A 34 -19.51 14.82 -4.72
C THR A 34 -20.88 15.35 -4.35
N ALA A 35 -21.10 16.66 -4.46
CA ALA A 35 -22.41 17.27 -4.20
C ALA A 35 -23.49 16.71 -5.13
N LYS A 36 -23.16 16.53 -6.42
CA LYS A 36 -24.06 15.90 -7.38
C LYS A 36 -24.44 14.48 -6.97
N ALA A 37 -23.47 13.63 -6.66
CA ALA A 37 -23.71 12.24 -6.28
C ALA A 37 -24.60 12.13 -5.02
N LEU A 38 -24.41 13.00 -4.03
CA LEU A 38 -25.23 13.02 -2.82
C LEU A 38 -26.66 13.49 -3.10
N ARG A 39 -26.85 14.52 -3.94
CA ARG A 39 -28.20 14.99 -4.36
C ARG A 39 -28.94 13.94 -5.19
N ASP A 40 -28.24 13.27 -6.12
CA ASP A 40 -28.81 12.18 -6.92
C ASP A 40 -29.29 11.02 -6.03
N ALA A 41 -28.67 10.86 -4.85
CA ALA A 41 -29.11 9.91 -3.81
C ALA A 41 -30.18 10.44 -2.86
N GLY A 42 -30.76 11.63 -3.13
CA GLY A 42 -31.85 12.23 -2.36
C GLY A 42 -31.43 12.99 -1.09
N LEU A 43 -30.15 13.28 -0.92
CA LEU A 43 -29.66 14.02 0.24
C LEU A 43 -29.66 15.53 0.01
N THR A 44 -29.99 16.28 1.06
CA THR A 44 -29.85 17.76 1.04
C THR A 44 -28.39 18.13 1.21
N VAL A 45 -27.87 18.93 0.27
CA VAL A 45 -26.46 19.34 0.27
C VAL A 45 -26.40 20.85 0.02
N THR A 46 -25.71 21.55 0.91
CA THR A 46 -25.36 22.97 0.75
C THR A 46 -24.08 23.08 -0.07
N ASP A 47 -24.11 23.82 -1.17
CA ASP A 47 -22.91 24.07 -1.96
C ASP A 47 -21.94 24.97 -1.19
N VAL A 48 -20.64 24.66 -1.30
CA VAL A 48 -19.58 25.48 -0.70
C VAL A 48 -19.63 26.91 -1.20
N ALA A 49 -19.95 27.14 -2.48
CA ALA A 49 -20.13 28.47 -3.04
C ALA A 49 -21.28 29.25 -2.36
N ALA A 50 -22.40 28.60 -2.11
CA ALA A 50 -23.52 29.21 -1.38
C ALA A 50 -23.17 29.50 0.09
N TYR A 51 -22.46 28.58 0.75
CA TYR A 51 -22.01 28.73 2.12
C TYR A 51 -20.99 29.86 2.28
N THR A 52 -20.02 29.96 1.40
CA THR A 52 -18.97 31.01 1.45
C THR A 52 -19.46 32.36 0.97
N GLY A 53 -20.42 32.37 0.04
CA GLY A 53 -20.82 33.54 -0.72
C GLY A 53 -19.84 33.86 -1.87
N SER A 54 -18.90 33.00 -2.16
CA SER A 54 -17.91 33.14 -3.23
C SER A 54 -18.14 32.10 -4.31
N PRO A 55 -18.24 32.49 -5.59
CA PRO A 55 -18.37 31.54 -6.68
C PRO A 55 -17.11 30.71 -6.83
N GLU A 56 -17.26 29.54 -7.46
CA GLU A 56 -16.15 28.78 -7.98
C GLU A 56 -15.52 29.53 -9.16
N ILE A 57 -14.19 29.70 -9.15
CA ILE A 57 -13.45 30.46 -10.17
C ILE A 57 -12.26 29.65 -10.70
N LEU A 58 -11.70 30.14 -11.84
CA LEU A 58 -10.54 29.52 -12.49
C LEU A 58 -10.81 28.04 -12.85
N ASP A 59 -11.94 27.79 -13.52
CA ASP A 59 -12.39 26.45 -13.92
C ASP A 59 -12.42 25.43 -12.75
N GLY A 60 -12.74 25.95 -11.55
CA GLY A 60 -12.85 25.13 -10.35
C GLY A 60 -11.55 24.92 -9.59
N ARG A 61 -10.44 25.51 -9.97
CA ARG A 61 -9.19 25.45 -9.21
C ARG A 61 -9.30 26.12 -7.84
N VAL A 62 -10.21 27.10 -7.68
CA VAL A 62 -10.49 27.77 -6.42
C VAL A 62 -11.96 27.57 -6.05
N LYS A 63 -12.22 26.71 -5.09
CA LYS A 63 -13.56 26.38 -4.56
C LYS A 63 -13.60 26.45 -3.04
N THR A 64 -12.64 25.77 -2.40
CA THR A 64 -12.59 25.53 -0.94
C THR A 64 -11.52 26.36 -0.23
N LEU A 65 -10.64 27.05 -0.97
CA LEU A 65 -9.62 27.93 -0.42
C LEU A 65 -10.25 29.25 0.02
N HIS A 66 -11.02 29.22 1.10
CA HIS A 66 -11.77 30.37 1.58
C HIS A 66 -11.69 30.50 3.11
N PRO A 67 -11.58 31.73 3.69
CA PRO A 67 -11.49 31.92 5.12
C PRO A 67 -12.62 31.27 5.93
N LYS A 68 -13.87 31.27 5.43
CA LYS A 68 -14.99 30.60 6.10
C LYS A 68 -14.79 29.08 6.21
N ILE A 69 -14.19 28.43 5.22
CA ILE A 69 -13.89 27.01 5.26
C ILE A 69 -12.74 26.75 6.22
N HIS A 70 -11.58 27.37 6.00
CA HIS A 70 -10.41 27.13 6.83
C HIS A 70 -10.54 27.65 8.25
N GLY A 71 -11.25 28.75 8.45
CA GLY A 71 -11.59 29.25 9.78
C GLY A 71 -12.53 28.29 10.53
N GLY A 72 -13.52 27.72 9.82
CA GLY A 72 -14.41 26.70 10.38
C GLY A 72 -13.68 25.42 10.80
N LEU A 73 -12.57 25.06 10.12
CA LEU A 73 -11.73 23.93 10.45
C LEU A 73 -10.68 24.23 11.52
N LEU A 74 -10.02 25.39 11.47
CA LEU A 74 -8.87 25.75 12.32
C LEU A 74 -9.25 26.43 13.62
N GLY A 75 -10.46 27.00 13.70
CA GLY A 75 -10.92 27.69 14.92
C GLY A 75 -11.00 26.76 16.11
N ARG A 76 -10.25 27.08 17.19
CA ARG A 76 -10.28 26.34 18.45
C ARG A 76 -11.53 26.69 19.23
N ARG A 77 -12.40 25.68 19.48
CA ARG A 77 -13.72 25.88 20.12
C ARG A 77 -13.61 26.27 21.59
N GLN A 78 -12.47 25.99 22.20
CA GLN A 78 -12.20 26.28 23.63
C GLN A 78 -11.45 27.59 23.85
N ASP A 79 -11.05 28.31 22.80
CA ASP A 79 -10.43 29.62 22.90
C ASP A 79 -11.48 30.69 22.64
N PRO A 80 -11.87 31.47 23.68
CA PRO A 80 -12.91 32.50 23.56
C PRO A 80 -12.60 33.56 22.51
N ARG A 81 -11.32 33.85 22.25
CA ARG A 81 -10.89 34.80 21.22
C ARG A 81 -11.20 34.28 19.84
N HIS A 82 -10.88 32.99 19.58
CA HIS A 82 -11.21 32.33 18.29
C HIS A 82 -12.72 32.28 18.07
N VAL A 83 -13.50 31.95 19.12
CA VAL A 83 -14.97 31.93 19.05
C VAL A 83 -15.54 33.32 18.70
N ALA A 84 -15.06 34.37 19.35
CA ALA A 84 -15.49 35.76 19.12
C ALA A 84 -15.11 36.22 17.71
N GLU A 85 -13.89 35.91 17.25
CA GLU A 85 -13.40 36.26 15.93
C GLU A 85 -14.18 35.52 14.83
N MET A 86 -14.41 34.23 14.98
CA MET A 86 -15.23 33.45 14.05
C MET A 86 -16.64 34.04 13.94
N ALA A 87 -17.26 34.37 15.08
CA ALA A 87 -18.60 34.97 15.09
C ALA A 87 -18.63 36.33 14.37
N SER A 88 -17.62 37.19 14.58
CA SER A 88 -17.50 38.49 13.93
C SER A 88 -17.35 38.41 12.41
N GLN A 89 -16.75 37.34 11.92
CA GLN A 89 -16.53 37.08 10.51
C GLN A 89 -17.60 36.17 9.88
N GLY A 90 -18.65 35.80 10.61
CA GLY A 90 -19.70 34.89 10.14
C GLY A 90 -19.16 33.49 9.81
N ILE A 91 -18.10 33.07 10.50
CA ILE A 91 -17.49 31.74 10.35
C ILE A 91 -18.16 30.79 11.32
N THR A 92 -18.69 29.71 10.81
CA THR A 92 -19.31 28.67 11.63
C THR A 92 -18.39 27.43 11.70
N PRO A 93 -18.37 26.71 12.83
CA PRO A 93 -17.58 25.50 12.96
C PRO A 93 -17.95 24.43 11.91
N ILE A 94 -16.94 23.65 11.52
CA ILE A 94 -17.08 22.43 10.73
C ILE A 94 -16.51 21.30 11.59
N GLU A 95 -17.36 20.37 12.01
CA GLU A 95 -17.00 19.33 12.98
C GLU A 95 -16.43 18.08 12.35
N LEU A 96 -16.72 17.85 11.06
CA LEU A 96 -16.26 16.68 10.33
C LEU A 96 -15.83 17.05 8.91
N VAL A 97 -14.74 16.46 8.48
CA VAL A 97 -14.25 16.55 7.09
C VAL A 97 -14.03 15.13 6.55
N ALA A 98 -14.63 14.83 5.40
CA ALA A 98 -14.33 13.63 4.63
C ALA A 98 -13.83 14.06 3.25
N VAL A 99 -12.54 13.90 3.04
CA VAL A 99 -11.85 14.31 1.80
C VAL A 99 -10.84 13.25 1.42
N ASN A 100 -10.90 12.77 0.19
CA ASN A 100 -9.79 12.06 -0.42
C ASN A 100 -9.34 12.78 -1.69
N LEU A 101 -8.06 12.66 -1.99
CA LEU A 101 -7.40 13.46 -3.01
C LEU A 101 -7.70 12.96 -4.42
N TYR A 102 -7.45 13.79 -5.41
CA TYR A 102 -7.46 13.36 -6.80
C TYR A 102 -6.46 12.22 -7.02
N PRO A 103 -6.79 11.23 -7.87
CA PRO A 103 -5.98 10.03 -8.05
C PRO A 103 -4.76 10.29 -8.92
N PHE A 104 -3.87 11.20 -8.51
CA PHE A 104 -2.67 11.61 -9.26
C PHE A 104 -1.82 10.42 -9.69
N GLU A 105 -1.53 9.49 -8.75
CA GLU A 105 -0.75 8.28 -9.04
C GLU A 105 -1.42 7.40 -10.12
N ALA A 106 -2.74 7.23 -10.06
CA ALA A 106 -3.47 6.49 -11.07
C ALA A 106 -3.48 7.22 -12.42
N THR A 107 -3.51 8.55 -12.41
CA THR A 107 -3.49 9.38 -13.61
C THR A 107 -2.15 9.27 -14.34
N ILE A 108 -1.03 9.46 -13.65
CA ILE A 108 0.30 9.38 -14.27
C ILE A 108 0.68 7.97 -14.74
N ASN A 109 0.00 6.95 -14.22
CA ASN A 109 0.19 5.55 -14.63
C ASN A 109 -0.67 5.14 -15.82
N LYS A 110 -1.56 6.00 -16.34
CA LYS A 110 -2.32 5.72 -17.56
C LYS A 110 -1.40 5.80 -18.78
N PRO A 111 -1.49 4.83 -19.71
CA PRO A 111 -0.77 4.94 -20.97
C PRO A 111 -1.13 6.24 -21.70
N GLY A 112 -0.12 7.01 -22.12
CA GLY A 112 -0.32 8.25 -22.87
C GLY A 112 -0.77 9.48 -22.06
N CYS A 113 -0.71 9.43 -20.72
CA CYS A 113 -0.98 10.60 -19.87
C CYS A 113 -0.04 11.76 -20.25
N SER A 114 -0.63 12.92 -20.59
CA SER A 114 0.15 14.11 -20.89
C SER A 114 0.63 14.80 -19.62
N PHE A 115 1.67 15.64 -19.75
CA PHE A 115 2.14 16.46 -18.63
C PHE A 115 1.04 17.42 -18.13
N GLU A 116 0.28 18.02 -19.04
CA GLU A 116 -0.83 18.90 -18.69
C GLU A 116 -1.93 18.16 -17.92
N GLU A 117 -2.31 16.94 -18.38
CA GLU A 117 -3.29 16.11 -17.68
C GLU A 117 -2.80 15.76 -16.26
N ALA A 118 -1.53 15.44 -16.10
CA ALA A 118 -0.95 15.21 -14.80
C ALA A 118 -1.02 16.45 -13.90
N MET A 119 -0.65 17.63 -14.42
CA MET A 119 -0.70 18.89 -13.66
C MET A 119 -2.11 19.26 -13.21
N GLU A 120 -3.12 19.09 -14.06
CA GLU A 120 -4.52 19.37 -13.71
C GLU A 120 -5.09 18.39 -12.65
N ASN A 121 -4.44 17.23 -12.47
CA ASN A 121 -4.81 16.27 -11.43
C ASN A 121 -4.04 16.46 -10.11
N ILE A 122 -3.28 17.55 -9.95
CA ILE A 122 -2.73 17.93 -8.66
C ILE A 122 -3.81 18.64 -7.84
N ASP A 123 -4.21 18.02 -6.73
CA ASP A 123 -5.20 18.57 -5.81
C ASP A 123 -4.54 19.56 -4.84
N ILE A 124 -5.04 20.80 -4.82
CA ILE A 124 -4.58 21.84 -3.90
C ILE A 124 -5.56 22.02 -2.72
N GLY A 125 -6.84 22.04 -3.02
CA GLY A 125 -7.89 22.29 -2.01
C GLY A 125 -8.04 21.15 -1.03
N GLY A 126 -7.99 19.90 -1.50
CA GLY A 126 -8.11 18.70 -0.69
C GLY A 126 -7.01 18.61 0.38
N PRO A 127 -5.72 18.65 0.03
CA PRO A 127 -4.63 18.65 1.01
C PRO A 127 -4.73 19.81 2.01
N SER A 128 -5.13 20.99 1.55
CA SER A 128 -5.27 22.18 2.43
C SER A 128 -6.35 21.97 3.49
N MET A 129 -7.51 21.45 3.11
CA MET A 129 -8.61 21.13 4.05
C MET A 129 -8.22 20.01 5.00
N LEU A 130 -7.64 18.94 4.50
CA LEU A 130 -7.17 17.80 5.29
C LEU A 130 -6.18 18.23 6.37
N ARG A 131 -5.15 19.01 5.98
CA ARG A 131 -4.12 19.48 6.91
C ARG A 131 -4.67 20.45 7.94
N SER A 132 -5.63 21.32 7.55
CA SER A 132 -6.30 22.23 8.48
C SER A 132 -7.10 21.46 9.53
N ALA A 133 -7.91 20.48 9.10
CA ALA A 133 -8.70 19.64 10.00
C ALA A 133 -7.82 18.77 10.91
N ALA A 134 -6.80 18.12 10.35
CA ALA A 134 -5.87 17.29 11.11
C ALA A 134 -5.09 18.09 12.17
N LYS A 135 -4.67 19.32 11.86
CA LYS A 135 -4.05 20.22 12.82
C LYS A 135 -4.98 20.53 14.01
N ASN A 136 -6.28 20.62 13.76
CA ASN A 136 -7.29 20.90 14.77
C ASN A 136 -8.09 19.64 15.18
N HIS A 137 -7.47 18.47 15.19
CA HIS A 137 -8.12 17.19 15.53
C HIS A 137 -8.74 17.16 16.94
N ALA A 138 -8.37 18.09 17.81
CA ALA A 138 -9.04 18.26 19.10
C ALA A 138 -10.53 18.62 18.94
N ASP A 139 -10.89 19.33 17.89
CA ASP A 139 -12.24 19.82 17.63
C ASP A 139 -12.86 19.26 16.34
N VAL A 140 -12.06 18.71 15.43
CA VAL A 140 -12.52 18.26 14.09
C VAL A 140 -12.19 16.79 13.89
N THR A 141 -13.18 16.02 13.42
CA THR A 141 -12.97 14.67 12.92
C THR A 141 -12.60 14.75 11.44
N VAL A 142 -11.45 14.19 11.05
CA VAL A 142 -11.00 14.19 9.65
C VAL A 142 -10.88 12.75 9.13
N VAL A 143 -11.48 12.48 7.97
CA VAL A 143 -11.46 11.16 7.34
C VAL A 143 -10.91 11.30 5.93
N VAL A 144 -9.81 10.60 5.64
CA VAL A 144 -9.14 10.62 4.34
C VAL A 144 -9.35 9.33 3.55
N ASP A 145 -9.76 8.27 4.22
CA ASP A 145 -9.91 6.93 3.64
C ASP A 145 -11.34 6.43 3.85
N PRO A 146 -12.06 6.03 2.79
CA PRO A 146 -13.40 5.45 2.91
C PRO A 146 -13.48 4.22 3.81
N ALA A 147 -12.38 3.47 3.96
CA ALA A 147 -12.32 2.32 4.87
C ALA A 147 -12.55 2.69 6.35
N ASP A 148 -12.38 3.95 6.70
CA ASP A 148 -12.61 4.45 8.06
C ASP A 148 -14.07 4.84 8.33
N TYR A 149 -14.93 4.96 7.32
CA TYR A 149 -16.33 5.37 7.49
C TYR A 149 -17.09 4.51 8.51
N PRO A 150 -17.02 3.16 8.49
CA PRO A 150 -17.78 2.34 9.42
C PRO A 150 -17.43 2.62 10.89
N GLN A 151 -16.14 2.70 11.23
CA GLN A 151 -15.72 2.96 12.60
C GLN A 151 -16.07 4.38 13.08
N VAL A 152 -16.01 5.38 12.16
CA VAL A 152 -16.43 6.75 12.48
C VAL A 152 -17.93 6.82 12.74
N VAL A 153 -18.74 6.15 11.91
CA VAL A 153 -20.20 6.04 12.10
C VAL A 153 -20.54 5.41 13.44
N GLU A 154 -19.90 4.30 13.79
CA GLU A 154 -20.11 3.63 15.05
C GLU A 154 -19.79 4.54 16.25
N ALA A 155 -18.66 5.23 16.19
CA ALA A 155 -18.26 6.18 17.24
C ALA A 155 -19.25 7.36 17.36
N LEU A 156 -19.71 7.92 16.23
CA LEU A 156 -20.69 9.01 16.23
C LEU A 156 -22.02 8.58 16.82
N ARG A 157 -22.52 7.38 16.53
CA ARG A 157 -23.73 6.80 17.13
C ARG A 157 -23.59 6.53 18.64
N SER A 158 -22.37 6.24 19.08
CA SER A 158 -22.03 5.98 20.48
C SER A 158 -21.74 7.25 21.29
N GLY A 159 -22.03 8.44 20.75
CA GLY A 159 -21.91 9.71 21.48
C GLY A 159 -20.80 10.64 21.00
N GLY A 160 -20.03 10.24 19.98
CA GLY A 160 -19.01 11.06 19.34
C GLY A 160 -17.68 10.34 19.12
N VAL A 161 -16.86 10.90 18.24
CA VAL A 161 -15.54 10.31 17.93
C VAL A 161 -14.55 10.64 19.06
N PRO A 162 -13.97 9.62 19.74
CA PRO A 162 -13.01 9.86 20.83
C PRO A 162 -11.77 10.60 20.35
N LEU A 163 -11.13 11.37 21.25
CA LEU A 163 -9.91 12.12 20.94
C LEU A 163 -8.79 11.22 20.39
N SER A 164 -8.58 10.05 20.97
CA SER A 164 -7.58 9.08 20.49
C SER A 164 -7.82 8.68 19.05
N MET A 165 -9.06 8.40 18.68
CA MET A 165 -9.42 8.06 17.30
C MET A 165 -9.23 9.26 16.37
N ARG A 166 -9.58 10.47 16.79
CA ARG A 166 -9.32 11.68 16.00
C ARG A 166 -7.83 11.94 15.79
N GLN A 167 -6.98 11.62 16.78
CA GLN A 167 -5.52 11.65 16.66
C GLN A 167 -5.01 10.65 15.62
N ASP A 168 -5.53 9.42 15.64
CA ASP A 168 -5.15 8.40 14.65
C ASP A 168 -5.57 8.79 13.23
N LEU A 169 -6.79 9.30 13.06
CA LEU A 169 -7.26 9.81 11.78
C LEU A 169 -6.42 10.99 11.28
N ALA A 170 -6.05 11.92 12.17
CA ALA A 170 -5.17 13.05 11.84
C ALA A 170 -3.76 12.59 11.42
N ARG A 171 -3.21 11.60 12.11
CA ARG A 171 -1.93 10.97 11.73
C ARG A 171 -2.03 10.36 10.32
N LYS A 172 -3.13 9.65 10.02
CA LYS A 172 -3.40 9.06 8.70
C LYS A 172 -3.44 10.12 7.59
N VAL A 173 -4.01 11.30 7.87
CA VAL A 173 -3.99 12.44 6.93
C VAL A 173 -2.55 12.83 6.57
N PHE A 174 -1.68 13.03 7.56
CA PHE A 174 -0.29 13.42 7.28
C PHE A 174 0.51 12.34 6.57
N GLN A 175 0.25 11.07 6.85
CA GLN A 175 0.81 9.95 6.09
C GLN A 175 0.37 9.99 4.62
N HIS A 176 -0.93 10.24 4.38
CA HIS A 176 -1.52 10.32 3.05
C HIS A 176 -0.99 11.51 2.24
N THR A 177 -0.96 12.71 2.83
CA THR A 177 -0.46 13.91 2.13
C THR A 177 1.05 13.85 1.88
N SER A 178 1.83 13.28 2.80
CA SER A 178 3.27 13.05 2.59
C SER A 178 3.54 12.12 1.40
N ARG A 179 2.75 11.04 1.28
CA ARG A 179 2.85 10.15 0.11
C ARG A 179 2.48 10.88 -1.17
N TYR A 180 1.38 11.62 -1.15
CA TYR A 180 0.87 12.37 -2.28
C TYR A 180 1.92 13.35 -2.82
N ASP A 181 2.51 14.17 -1.93
CA ASP A 181 3.55 15.14 -2.27
C ASP A 181 4.82 14.45 -2.78
N GLY A 182 5.21 13.32 -2.19
CA GLY A 182 6.36 12.52 -2.63
C GLY A 182 6.22 11.98 -4.04
N ILE A 183 5.03 11.50 -4.42
CA ILE A 183 4.74 11.01 -5.78
C ILE A 183 4.79 12.17 -6.79
N ILE A 184 4.19 13.33 -6.46
CA ILE A 184 4.23 14.52 -7.31
C ILE A 184 5.67 14.97 -7.52
N SER A 185 6.45 15.08 -6.45
CA SER A 185 7.87 15.50 -6.51
C SER A 185 8.68 14.58 -7.41
N GLY A 186 8.55 13.26 -7.25
CA GLY A 186 9.25 12.29 -8.09
C GLY A 186 8.84 12.36 -9.56
N TYR A 187 7.54 12.54 -9.84
CA TYR A 187 7.05 12.73 -11.21
C TYR A 187 7.62 13.99 -11.86
N LEU A 188 7.58 15.13 -11.18
CA LEU A 188 8.09 16.39 -11.70
C LEU A 188 9.61 16.34 -11.97
N GLU A 189 10.36 15.70 -11.07
CA GLU A 189 11.79 15.52 -11.26
C GLU A 189 12.09 14.63 -12.49
N ALA A 190 11.34 13.54 -12.67
CA ALA A 190 11.47 12.67 -13.84
C ALA A 190 11.17 13.41 -15.16
N GLN A 191 10.16 14.27 -15.17
CA GLN A 191 9.82 15.09 -16.34
C GLN A 191 10.91 16.12 -16.67
N SER A 192 11.50 16.76 -15.65
CA SER A 192 12.53 17.78 -15.83
C SER A 192 13.85 17.21 -16.33
N ALA A 193 14.22 16.02 -15.88
CA ALA A 193 15.48 15.37 -16.22
C ALA A 193 15.45 14.56 -17.51
N GLY A 194 14.27 14.25 -18.03
CA GLY A 194 14.07 13.42 -19.23
C GLY A 194 14.65 12.00 -19.08
N ALA A 195 14.89 11.34 -20.21
CA ALA A 195 15.41 9.96 -20.25
C ALA A 195 16.84 9.79 -19.68
N ALA A 196 17.52 10.89 -19.34
CA ALA A 196 18.88 10.87 -18.80
C ALA A 196 18.94 10.65 -17.29
N MET A 197 17.81 10.77 -16.56
CA MET A 197 17.82 10.61 -15.11
C MET A 197 17.93 9.15 -14.70
N LYS A 198 19.08 8.80 -14.15
CA LYS A 198 19.29 7.46 -13.56
C LYS A 198 19.03 7.44 -12.04
N PHE A 199 19.24 8.55 -11.37
CA PHE A 199 19.10 8.69 -9.91
C PHE A 199 18.40 10.01 -9.57
N PRO A 200 17.32 10.00 -8.77
CA PRO A 200 16.66 11.22 -8.31
C PRO A 200 17.54 11.98 -7.31
N SER A 201 17.43 13.31 -7.29
CA SER A 201 18.10 14.14 -6.28
C SER A 201 17.55 13.91 -4.87
N HIS A 202 16.26 13.55 -4.78
CA HIS A 202 15.60 13.21 -3.53
C HIS A 202 14.83 11.89 -3.69
N LEU A 203 15.17 10.90 -2.88
CA LEU A 203 14.51 9.59 -2.87
C LEU A 203 13.46 9.56 -1.76
N PHE A 204 12.19 9.50 -2.15
CA PHE A 204 11.05 9.34 -1.25
C PHE A 204 10.64 7.87 -1.16
N LEU A 205 10.84 7.27 0.01
CA LEU A 205 10.44 5.90 0.29
C LEU A 205 9.36 5.89 1.36
N GLN A 206 8.25 5.20 1.08
CA GLN A 206 7.18 5.03 2.05
C GLN A 206 6.81 3.55 2.18
N PHE A 207 6.81 3.10 3.42
CA PHE A 207 6.49 1.72 3.77
C PHE A 207 5.30 1.68 4.73
N GLU A 208 4.42 0.70 4.51
CA GLU A 208 3.32 0.37 5.42
C GLU A 208 3.71 -0.84 6.27
N LYS A 209 3.45 -0.75 7.59
CA LYS A 209 3.66 -1.89 8.47
C LYS A 209 2.61 -2.97 8.21
N VAL A 210 3.08 -4.13 7.77
CA VAL A 210 2.23 -5.32 7.56
C VAL A 210 2.02 -6.06 8.88
N GLN A 211 3.12 -6.24 9.65
CA GLN A 211 3.11 -7.09 10.84
C GLN A 211 4.17 -6.64 11.85
N THR A 212 3.83 -6.70 13.13
CA THR A 212 4.82 -6.67 14.21
C THR A 212 5.30 -8.10 14.44
N LEU A 213 6.59 -8.33 14.41
CA LEU A 213 7.18 -9.67 14.59
C LEU A 213 7.35 -9.99 16.07
N ARG A 214 7.33 -11.26 16.40
CA ARG A 214 7.52 -11.74 17.78
C ARG A 214 8.88 -11.33 18.33
N TYR A 215 9.93 -11.32 17.50
CA TYR A 215 11.28 -10.78 17.77
C TYR A 215 11.98 -10.47 16.44
N GLY A 216 13.11 -9.79 16.47
CA GLY A 216 13.93 -9.51 15.29
C GLY A 216 14.75 -10.72 14.85
N GLU A 217 15.98 -10.49 14.38
CA GLU A 217 16.92 -11.57 14.02
C GLU A 217 17.24 -12.45 15.22
N ASN A 218 17.40 -11.84 16.39
CA ASN A 218 17.67 -12.50 17.65
C ASN A 218 16.54 -12.24 18.67
N PRO A 219 16.34 -13.12 19.68
CA PRO A 219 15.21 -13.04 20.61
C PRO A 219 15.11 -11.74 21.41
N HIS A 220 16.21 -11.06 21.66
CA HIS A 220 16.25 -9.80 22.42
C HIS A 220 15.95 -8.56 21.56
N GLN A 221 15.82 -8.71 20.25
CA GLN A 221 15.55 -7.61 19.31
C GLN A 221 14.06 -7.52 19.00
N GLN A 222 13.58 -6.31 18.78
CA GLN A 222 12.25 -6.09 18.20
C GLN A 222 12.35 -6.08 16.68
N GLY A 223 11.31 -6.55 16.00
CA GLY A 223 11.21 -6.55 14.55
C GLY A 223 9.80 -6.22 14.08
N ALA A 224 9.71 -5.63 12.90
CA ALA A 224 8.45 -5.43 12.20
C ALA A 224 8.66 -5.64 10.70
N PHE A 225 7.62 -6.09 10.04
CA PHE A 225 7.61 -6.34 8.61
C PHE A 225 6.83 -5.23 7.91
N TYR A 226 7.43 -4.66 6.87
CA TYR A 226 6.86 -3.56 6.11
C TYR A 226 6.79 -3.92 4.63
N ARG A 227 5.81 -3.35 3.93
CA ARG A 227 5.73 -3.37 2.47
C ARG A 227 5.86 -1.97 1.89
N GLU A 228 6.47 -1.87 0.74
CA GLU A 228 6.47 -0.65 -0.06
C GLU A 228 5.10 -0.42 -0.69
N LEU A 229 4.58 0.81 -0.63
CA LEU A 229 3.25 1.13 -1.14
C LEU A 229 3.21 1.26 -2.67
N SER A 230 4.28 1.74 -3.29
CA SER A 230 4.36 1.99 -4.74
C SER A 230 4.88 0.82 -5.56
N GLY A 231 5.48 -0.19 -4.94
CA GLY A 231 6.03 -1.36 -5.65
C GLY A 231 4.94 -2.16 -6.38
N ARG A 232 5.26 -2.65 -7.58
CA ARG A 232 4.36 -3.47 -8.41
C ARG A 232 4.84 -4.90 -8.57
N GLU A 233 6.11 -5.16 -8.30
CA GLU A 233 6.70 -6.49 -8.45
C GLU A 233 6.18 -7.49 -7.41
N ALA A 234 6.23 -8.77 -7.76
CA ALA A 234 6.02 -9.85 -6.82
C ALA A 234 7.09 -9.79 -5.72
N ALA A 235 6.65 -9.71 -4.47
CA ALA A 235 7.52 -9.60 -3.30
C ALA A 235 6.92 -10.35 -2.12
N VAL A 236 7.78 -10.83 -1.24
CA VAL A 236 7.35 -11.50 0.00
C VAL A 236 6.43 -10.58 0.82
N ALA A 237 6.70 -9.28 0.84
CA ALA A 237 5.90 -8.29 1.55
C ALA A 237 4.49 -8.05 0.95
N ARG A 238 4.24 -8.48 -0.29
CA ARG A 238 2.94 -8.45 -0.97
C ARG A 238 2.26 -9.79 -0.98
N GLY A 239 3.00 -10.84 -0.60
CA GLY A 239 2.52 -12.19 -0.59
C GLY A 239 1.39 -12.40 0.43
N ARG A 240 0.48 -13.30 0.07
CA ARG A 240 -0.59 -13.77 0.93
C ARG A 240 -0.22 -15.11 1.53
N GLN A 241 -0.10 -15.18 2.85
CA GLN A 241 0.09 -16.46 3.54
C GLN A 241 -1.21 -17.26 3.50
N LEU A 242 -1.17 -18.43 2.86
CA LEU A 242 -2.33 -19.32 2.66
C LEU A 242 -2.45 -20.39 3.76
N HIS A 243 -1.35 -20.69 4.45
CA HIS A 243 -1.29 -21.73 5.47
C HIS A 243 -0.09 -21.59 6.40
N GLY A 244 -0.14 -22.26 7.54
CA GLY A 244 0.96 -22.47 8.46
C GLY A 244 1.02 -21.45 9.60
N LYS A 245 2.09 -21.57 10.40
CA LYS A 245 2.39 -20.65 11.50
C LYS A 245 2.74 -19.26 10.98
N GLU A 246 2.63 -18.26 11.84
CA GLU A 246 3.14 -16.92 11.60
C GLU A 246 4.63 -16.96 11.21
N MET A 247 5.00 -16.15 10.22
CA MET A 247 6.39 -16.07 9.76
C MET A 247 7.26 -15.30 10.76
N SER A 248 8.45 -15.78 11.01
CA SER A 248 9.48 -15.12 11.81
C SER A 248 10.30 -14.15 10.95
N TYR A 249 11.12 -13.32 11.59
CA TYR A 249 12.10 -12.46 10.93
C TYR A 249 12.98 -13.27 9.95
N ASN A 250 13.55 -14.38 10.41
CA ASN A 250 14.42 -15.23 9.59
C ASN A 250 13.66 -15.91 8.44
N ASN A 251 12.38 -16.29 8.65
CA ASN A 251 11.56 -16.81 7.54
C ASN A 251 11.35 -15.77 6.45
N PHE A 252 11.13 -14.49 6.79
CA PHE A 252 11.01 -13.44 5.81
C PHE A 252 12.31 -13.19 5.05
N LEU A 253 13.46 -13.21 5.74
CA LEU A 253 14.77 -13.07 5.09
C LEU A 253 15.03 -14.20 4.10
N ASP A 254 14.88 -15.46 4.55
CA ASP A 254 15.12 -16.63 3.72
C ASP A 254 14.13 -16.70 2.55
N ALA A 255 12.85 -16.36 2.79
CA ALA A 255 11.82 -16.33 1.75
C ALA A 255 12.13 -15.28 0.66
N ASN A 256 12.59 -14.09 1.07
CA ASN A 256 12.99 -13.06 0.14
C ASN A 256 14.24 -13.48 -0.66
N ALA A 257 15.25 -14.00 0.00
CA ALA A 257 16.46 -14.47 -0.67
C ALA A 257 16.14 -15.59 -1.70
N ALA A 258 15.27 -16.54 -1.36
CA ALA A 258 14.85 -17.59 -2.26
C ALA A 258 14.04 -17.05 -3.45
N LEU A 259 13.13 -16.11 -3.19
CA LEU A 259 12.31 -15.47 -4.24
C LEU A 259 13.18 -14.68 -5.23
N GLU A 260 14.15 -13.88 -4.74
CA GLU A 260 15.05 -13.12 -5.62
C GLU A 260 15.87 -14.03 -6.54
N VAL A 261 16.34 -15.19 -6.04
CA VAL A 261 17.05 -16.16 -6.90
C VAL A 261 16.15 -16.65 -8.04
N VAL A 262 14.90 -17.04 -7.76
CA VAL A 262 14.03 -17.58 -8.83
C VAL A 262 13.52 -16.53 -9.79
N LYS A 263 13.44 -15.26 -9.38
CA LYS A 263 13.10 -14.15 -10.27
C LYS A 263 14.12 -13.97 -11.41
N GLU A 264 15.38 -14.31 -11.20
CA GLU A 264 16.42 -14.23 -12.25
C GLU A 264 16.14 -15.15 -13.45
N PHE A 265 15.30 -16.18 -13.25
CA PHE A 265 14.87 -17.10 -14.31
C PHE A 265 13.57 -16.66 -15.01
N GLY A 266 12.98 -15.52 -14.61
CA GLY A 266 11.72 -15.01 -15.13
C GLY A 266 10.49 -15.84 -14.73
N ALA A 267 9.31 -15.46 -15.25
CA ALA A 267 8.08 -16.22 -15.03
C ALA A 267 8.07 -17.47 -15.94
N ALA A 268 7.84 -18.64 -15.35
CA ALA A 268 7.74 -19.88 -16.13
C ALA A 268 6.43 -19.90 -16.93
N GLN A 269 6.54 -20.10 -18.23
CA GLN A 269 5.40 -20.42 -19.07
C GLN A 269 5.34 -21.94 -19.33
N PRO A 270 4.14 -22.57 -19.38
CA PRO A 270 4.02 -23.98 -19.71
C PRO A 270 4.39 -24.19 -21.17
N GLN A 271 5.59 -24.65 -21.45
CA GLN A 271 6.01 -25.07 -22.79
C GLN A 271 6.81 -26.35 -22.72
N GLY A 272 6.33 -27.37 -23.44
CA GLY A 272 7.12 -28.56 -23.77
C GLY A 272 8.17 -28.22 -24.83
N GLY A 273 9.44 -28.18 -24.44
CA GLY A 273 10.57 -28.00 -25.35
C GLY A 273 11.89 -28.31 -24.64
N ALA A 274 12.78 -29.06 -25.32
CA ALA A 274 14.06 -29.50 -24.80
C ALA A 274 15.01 -28.33 -24.48
N ILE A 275 15.63 -28.35 -23.31
CA ILE A 275 16.54 -27.32 -22.79
C ILE A 275 17.94 -27.54 -23.38
N ALA A 276 18.50 -26.56 -24.10
CA ALA A 276 19.91 -26.53 -24.47
C ALA A 276 20.77 -26.09 -23.26
N ALA A 277 21.92 -26.73 -23.05
CA ALA A 277 22.81 -26.62 -21.90
C ALA A 277 23.59 -25.29 -21.76
N THR A 278 23.14 -24.22 -22.37
CA THR A 278 23.71 -22.86 -22.27
C THR A 278 22.60 -21.93 -21.85
N SER A 279 22.90 -20.86 -21.09
CA SER A 279 21.95 -19.88 -20.59
C SER A 279 20.73 -19.70 -21.48
N PRO A 280 19.50 -19.84 -20.97
CA PRO A 280 18.32 -19.80 -21.81
C PRO A 280 18.31 -18.51 -22.64
N PRO A 281 17.98 -18.58 -23.96
CA PRO A 281 17.83 -17.38 -24.77
C PRO A 281 16.80 -16.45 -24.09
N ARG A 282 17.00 -15.14 -24.17
CA ARG A 282 16.01 -14.18 -23.69
C ARG A 282 14.63 -14.51 -24.27
N GLY A 283 13.66 -14.85 -23.41
CA GLY A 283 12.29 -15.19 -23.79
C GLY A 283 11.88 -16.65 -23.63
N VAL A 284 12.77 -17.55 -23.18
CA VAL A 284 12.41 -18.93 -22.80
C VAL A 284 12.37 -19.02 -21.28
N THR A 285 11.19 -19.21 -20.74
CA THR A 285 10.97 -19.37 -19.31
C THR A 285 10.90 -20.86 -18.95
N VAL A 286 11.82 -21.29 -18.12
CA VAL A 286 11.87 -22.66 -17.56
C VAL A 286 11.40 -22.65 -16.10
N ALA A 287 10.88 -23.76 -15.61
CA ALA A 287 10.60 -23.87 -14.19
C ALA A 287 11.91 -23.81 -13.39
N ALA A 288 11.95 -22.99 -12.36
CA ALA A 288 13.09 -22.85 -11.46
C ALA A 288 12.65 -23.01 -10.01
N ALA A 289 13.55 -23.57 -9.20
CA ALA A 289 13.40 -23.67 -7.76
C ALA A 289 14.71 -23.27 -7.07
N ALA A 290 14.63 -22.56 -5.96
CA ALA A 290 15.75 -22.22 -5.11
C ALA A 290 15.42 -22.57 -3.65
N ILE A 291 16.36 -23.18 -2.96
CA ILE A 291 16.26 -23.53 -1.54
C ILE A 291 17.29 -22.69 -0.79
N VAL A 292 16.81 -21.94 0.19
CA VAL A 292 17.63 -21.03 1.00
C VAL A 292 17.52 -21.42 2.47
N LYS A 293 18.63 -21.34 3.17
CA LYS A 293 18.69 -21.50 4.62
C LYS A 293 19.73 -20.54 5.19
N HIS A 294 19.37 -19.82 6.26
CA HIS A 294 20.26 -18.80 6.85
C HIS A 294 20.76 -17.77 5.84
N ASN A 295 19.84 -17.30 4.97
CA ASN A 295 20.07 -16.31 3.93
C ASN A 295 21.09 -16.71 2.84
N ASN A 296 21.39 -18.01 2.73
CA ASN A 296 22.29 -18.55 1.71
C ASN A 296 21.60 -19.66 0.89
N PRO A 297 21.80 -19.72 -0.44
CA PRO A 297 21.25 -20.78 -1.25
C PRO A 297 21.96 -22.12 -0.95
N CYS A 298 21.18 -23.14 -0.59
CA CYS A 298 21.64 -24.52 -0.46
C CYS A 298 21.65 -25.23 -1.83
N GLY A 299 20.77 -24.81 -2.72
CA GLY A 299 20.65 -25.31 -4.08
C GLY A 299 19.69 -24.46 -4.89
N ALA A 300 19.99 -24.29 -6.16
CA ALA A 300 19.11 -23.67 -7.14
C ALA A 300 19.21 -24.46 -8.46
N ALA A 301 18.08 -24.70 -9.09
CA ALA A 301 18.05 -25.47 -10.34
C ALA A 301 16.85 -25.09 -11.21
N ILE A 302 17.00 -25.39 -12.49
CA ILE A 302 15.93 -25.36 -13.48
C ILE A 302 15.49 -26.77 -13.84
N GLY A 303 14.25 -26.89 -14.29
CA GLY A 303 13.68 -28.17 -14.72
C GLY A 303 12.54 -27.95 -15.71
N ASP A 304 12.08 -29.04 -16.33
CA ASP A 304 10.95 -29.03 -17.25
C ASP A 304 9.63 -28.79 -16.47
N THR A 305 9.63 -29.19 -15.21
CA THR A 305 8.51 -28.99 -14.27
C THR A 305 9.00 -28.36 -12.96
N PRO A 306 8.13 -27.74 -12.17
CA PRO A 306 8.48 -27.28 -10.82
C PRO A 306 9.02 -28.40 -9.94
N ARG A 307 8.47 -29.63 -10.10
CA ARG A 307 8.96 -30.82 -9.41
C ARG A 307 10.41 -31.14 -9.75
N ASP A 308 10.75 -31.17 -11.05
CA ASP A 308 12.11 -31.50 -11.49
C ASP A 308 13.11 -30.43 -11.03
N ALA A 309 12.73 -29.14 -11.13
CA ALA A 309 13.54 -28.05 -10.59
C ALA A 309 13.80 -28.21 -9.08
N TYR A 310 12.76 -28.50 -8.30
CA TYR A 310 12.88 -28.71 -6.86
C TYR A 310 13.79 -29.93 -6.53
N MET A 311 13.57 -31.06 -7.18
CA MET A 311 14.36 -32.27 -6.94
C MET A 311 15.85 -32.02 -7.19
N ARG A 312 16.19 -31.39 -8.32
CA ARG A 312 17.58 -31.03 -8.65
C ARG A 312 18.16 -30.02 -7.66
N ALA A 313 17.41 -28.99 -7.27
CA ALA A 313 17.86 -28.01 -6.27
C ALA A 313 18.13 -28.68 -4.91
N ARG A 314 17.22 -29.56 -4.45
CA ARG A 314 17.36 -30.30 -3.21
C ARG A 314 18.57 -31.24 -3.24
N ASP A 315 18.78 -31.95 -4.33
CA ASP A 315 19.83 -32.95 -4.47
C ASP A 315 21.23 -32.30 -4.57
N THR A 316 21.34 -30.98 -4.71
CA THR A 316 22.60 -30.24 -4.62
C THR A 316 23.21 -30.33 -3.23
N ASP A 317 22.40 -30.15 -2.17
CA ASP A 317 22.78 -30.34 -0.77
C ASP A 317 21.54 -30.74 0.06
N PRO A 318 21.20 -32.02 0.11
CA PRO A 318 20.01 -32.52 0.80
C PRO A 318 20.02 -32.25 2.30
N ILE A 319 21.21 -32.19 2.90
CA ILE A 319 21.37 -31.98 4.34
C ILE A 319 21.03 -30.54 4.70
N SER A 320 21.57 -29.58 3.99
CA SER A 320 21.29 -28.17 4.20
C SER A 320 19.85 -27.78 3.77
N ALA A 321 19.28 -28.44 2.76
CA ALA A 321 17.90 -28.22 2.31
C ALA A 321 16.86 -28.59 3.40
N PHE A 322 17.18 -29.47 4.32
CA PHE A 322 16.30 -29.83 5.44
C PHE A 322 16.07 -28.64 6.37
N GLY A 323 14.80 -28.26 6.55
CA GLY A 323 14.39 -27.07 7.31
C GLY A 323 14.63 -25.75 6.59
N GLY A 324 14.87 -25.78 5.28
CA GLY A 324 15.03 -24.61 4.45
C GLY A 324 13.71 -23.99 3.99
N VAL A 325 13.83 -22.87 3.29
CA VAL A 325 12.78 -22.16 2.58
C VAL A 325 12.95 -22.39 1.09
N VAL A 326 11.88 -22.76 0.38
CA VAL A 326 11.92 -22.97 -1.06
C VAL A 326 11.05 -21.96 -1.79
N ALA A 327 11.57 -21.39 -2.88
CA ALA A 327 10.82 -20.55 -3.80
C ALA A 327 10.77 -21.17 -5.20
N PHE A 328 9.69 -20.84 -5.93
CA PHE A 328 9.45 -21.23 -7.31
C PHE A 328 9.13 -20.00 -8.16
N ASN A 329 9.52 -20.04 -9.44
CA ASN A 329 9.07 -19.07 -10.45
C ASN A 329 7.80 -19.52 -11.17
N ALA A 330 7.26 -20.67 -10.85
CA ALA A 330 6.07 -21.28 -11.45
C ALA A 330 5.04 -21.66 -10.39
N LYS A 331 3.79 -21.81 -10.83
CA LYS A 331 2.70 -22.31 -9.99
C LYS A 331 3.00 -23.75 -9.54
N VAL A 332 2.84 -24.01 -8.25
CA VAL A 332 3.09 -25.34 -7.65
C VAL A 332 1.92 -26.27 -7.94
N ASP A 333 2.21 -27.40 -8.56
CA ASP A 333 1.28 -28.49 -8.86
C ASP A 333 1.29 -29.60 -7.79
N LEU A 334 0.35 -30.56 -7.87
CA LEU A 334 0.25 -31.65 -6.92
C LEU A 334 1.48 -32.57 -6.88
N PRO A 335 2.11 -32.96 -8.02
CA PRO A 335 3.36 -33.73 -7.98
C PRO A 335 4.48 -33.03 -7.21
N THR A 336 4.65 -31.74 -7.42
CA THR A 336 5.61 -30.90 -6.66
C THR A 336 5.28 -30.86 -5.17
N ALA A 337 4.01 -30.64 -4.82
CA ALA A 337 3.57 -30.59 -3.43
C ALA A 337 3.85 -31.88 -2.65
N LYS A 338 3.73 -33.05 -3.30
CA LYS A 338 4.06 -34.33 -2.68
C LYS A 338 5.55 -34.46 -2.34
N GLU A 339 6.45 -33.98 -3.20
CA GLU A 339 7.89 -33.98 -2.92
C GLU A 339 8.23 -32.98 -1.80
N LEU A 340 7.58 -31.81 -1.80
CA LEU A 340 7.74 -30.80 -0.75
C LEU A 340 7.31 -31.33 0.63
N THR A 341 6.21 -32.09 0.68
CA THR A 341 5.72 -32.68 1.94
C THR A 341 6.53 -33.88 2.41
N ALA A 342 7.32 -34.52 1.55
CA ALA A 342 8.22 -35.60 1.92
C ALA A 342 9.46 -35.10 2.71
N THR A 343 9.80 -33.81 2.58
CA THR A 343 10.92 -33.18 3.28
C THR A 343 10.40 -32.21 4.34
N PHE A 344 11.14 -31.98 5.42
CA PHE A 344 10.83 -30.90 6.34
C PHE A 344 11.29 -29.57 5.76
N LEU A 345 10.34 -28.66 5.53
CA LEU A 345 10.56 -27.31 5.06
C LEU A 345 9.86 -26.31 5.98
N GLU A 346 10.40 -25.11 6.11
CA GLU A 346 9.83 -24.02 6.91
C GLU A 346 8.80 -23.20 6.11
N VAL A 347 9.13 -22.86 4.86
CA VAL A 347 8.30 -22.00 4.00
C VAL A 347 8.36 -22.48 2.54
N VAL A 348 7.23 -22.42 1.86
CA VAL A 348 7.14 -22.56 0.40
C VAL A 348 6.58 -21.26 -0.18
N VAL A 349 7.31 -20.67 -1.15
CA VAL A 349 6.96 -19.41 -1.83
C VAL A 349 6.73 -19.69 -3.31
N ALA A 350 5.62 -19.24 -3.89
CA ALA A 350 5.34 -19.43 -5.31
C ALA A 350 4.38 -18.34 -5.84
N PRO A 351 4.33 -18.15 -7.18
CA PRO A 351 3.35 -17.25 -7.83
C PRO A 351 1.92 -17.82 -7.86
N GLY A 352 1.66 -18.87 -7.11
CA GLY A 352 0.37 -19.50 -6.94
C GLY A 352 0.49 -21.00 -6.69
N PHE A 353 -0.62 -21.61 -6.32
CA PHE A 353 -0.74 -23.04 -6.00
C PHE A 353 -1.99 -23.62 -6.67
N GLU A 354 -1.91 -24.84 -7.19
CA GLU A 354 -3.10 -25.58 -7.57
C GLU A 354 -3.90 -25.97 -6.30
N GLU A 355 -5.20 -26.10 -6.42
CA GLU A 355 -6.06 -26.44 -5.28
C GLU A 355 -5.63 -27.76 -4.62
N ALA A 356 -5.36 -28.78 -5.44
CA ALA A 356 -4.90 -30.08 -4.96
C ALA A 356 -3.49 -30.01 -4.32
N ALA A 357 -2.60 -29.17 -4.85
CA ALA A 357 -1.29 -28.93 -4.28
C ALA A 357 -1.39 -28.24 -2.91
N LEU A 358 -2.23 -27.21 -2.82
CA LEU A 358 -2.47 -26.50 -1.55
C LEU A 358 -3.08 -27.43 -0.50
N ALA A 359 -4.00 -28.29 -0.88
CA ALA A 359 -4.58 -29.31 0.01
C ALA A 359 -3.50 -30.27 0.55
N GLU A 360 -2.57 -30.71 -0.30
CA GLU A 360 -1.45 -31.57 0.12
C GLU A 360 -0.50 -30.84 1.07
N LEU A 361 -0.10 -29.59 0.76
CA LEU A 361 0.79 -28.78 1.62
C LEU A 361 0.17 -28.51 3.00
N LYS A 362 -1.14 -28.30 3.08
CA LYS A 362 -1.88 -28.08 4.33
C LYS A 362 -1.86 -29.28 5.29
N ARG A 363 -1.47 -30.47 4.85
CA ARG A 363 -1.27 -31.63 5.74
C ARG A 363 -0.11 -31.42 6.72
N LYS A 364 0.83 -30.54 6.38
CA LYS A 364 1.94 -30.13 7.25
C LYS A 364 1.56 -28.89 8.05
N LYS A 365 1.02 -29.08 9.25
CA LYS A 365 0.43 -28.03 10.09
C LYS A 365 1.27 -26.75 10.21
N ASP A 366 2.58 -26.89 10.29
CA ASP A 366 3.50 -25.79 10.58
C ASP A 366 4.13 -25.18 9.32
N LEU A 367 3.99 -25.83 8.16
CA LEU A 367 4.54 -25.38 6.88
C LEU A 367 3.86 -24.07 6.45
N ARG A 368 4.62 -23.03 6.26
CA ARG A 368 4.12 -21.76 5.77
C ARG A 368 4.05 -21.80 4.25
N VAL A 369 2.91 -21.44 3.69
CA VAL A 369 2.67 -21.40 2.25
C VAL A 369 2.37 -19.96 1.87
N LEU A 370 3.23 -19.35 1.05
CA LEU A 370 3.17 -17.95 0.66
C LEU A 370 2.95 -17.82 -0.84
N ASP A 371 1.81 -17.24 -1.21
CA ASP A 371 1.46 -16.88 -2.58
C ASP A 371 1.89 -15.42 -2.82
N VAL A 372 2.87 -15.21 -3.70
CA VAL A 372 3.40 -13.87 -4.03
C VAL A 372 2.78 -13.27 -5.29
N GLY A 373 1.82 -13.97 -5.89
CA GLY A 373 1.22 -13.57 -7.16
C GLY A 373 2.16 -13.78 -8.36
N PRO A 374 1.69 -13.43 -9.56
CA PRO A 374 2.45 -13.62 -10.81
C PRO A 374 3.80 -12.91 -10.77
N LEU A 375 4.84 -13.60 -11.26
CA LEU A 375 6.13 -12.99 -11.54
C LEU A 375 6.04 -12.37 -12.93
N GLU A 376 5.99 -11.05 -13.04
CA GLU A 376 5.97 -10.35 -14.32
C GLU A 376 7.36 -10.37 -14.96
N ALA A 377 7.43 -10.61 -16.26
CA ALA A 377 8.71 -10.70 -17.00
C ALA A 377 9.52 -9.40 -16.97
N ASP A 378 8.84 -8.24 -16.83
CA ASP A 378 9.44 -6.90 -16.79
C ASP A 378 9.23 -6.21 -15.43
N GLY A 379 8.83 -6.95 -14.41
CA GLY A 379 8.37 -6.45 -13.11
C GLY A 379 9.45 -5.91 -12.18
N ARG A 380 10.63 -5.57 -12.68
CA ARG A 380 11.62 -4.80 -11.93
C ARG A 380 11.15 -3.36 -11.85
N GLY A 381 10.42 -3.04 -10.79
CA GLY A 381 9.82 -1.73 -10.58
C GLY A 381 10.82 -0.61 -10.42
N GLY A 382 10.35 0.63 -10.47
CA GLY A 382 11.15 1.85 -10.58
C GLY A 382 12.32 2.05 -9.60
N LEU A 383 12.39 1.32 -8.47
CA LEU A 383 13.56 1.32 -7.59
C LEU A 383 14.71 0.45 -8.09
N ASP A 384 14.47 -0.53 -8.97
CA ASP A 384 15.53 -1.31 -9.61
C ASP A 384 16.33 -0.47 -10.61
N LEU A 385 15.76 0.67 -11.06
CA LEU A 385 16.48 1.69 -11.83
C LEU A 385 17.42 2.53 -10.98
N LEU A 386 17.34 2.45 -9.66
CA LEU A 386 18.15 3.22 -8.71
C LEU A 386 19.37 2.45 -8.21
N ASP A 387 20.09 1.77 -9.07
CA ASP A 387 21.32 1.04 -8.78
C ASP A 387 21.12 -0.24 -7.96
N MET A 388 21.09 -1.34 -8.67
CA MET A 388 21.00 -2.71 -8.13
C MET A 388 22.11 -3.06 -7.13
N ASN A 389 23.30 -2.42 -7.20
CA ASN A 389 24.42 -2.75 -6.32
C ASN A 389 24.34 -2.07 -4.94
N LEU A 390 23.75 -0.88 -4.86
CA LEU A 390 23.63 -0.12 -3.59
C LEU A 390 22.30 -0.39 -2.87
N LEU A 391 21.22 -0.61 -3.61
CA LEU A 391 19.88 -0.79 -3.06
C LEU A 391 19.39 -2.24 -3.12
N GLY A 392 19.91 -3.09 -4.01
CA GLY A 392 19.51 -4.49 -4.13
C GLY A 392 19.68 -5.26 -2.81
N ASN A 393 20.84 -5.17 -2.17
CA ASN A 393 21.08 -5.79 -0.86
C ASN A 393 20.33 -5.10 0.29
N ARG A 394 20.04 -3.80 0.19
CA ARG A 394 19.21 -3.08 1.16
C ARG A 394 17.72 -3.34 0.94
N ARG A 395 17.30 -3.64 -0.29
CA ARG A 395 15.91 -3.98 -0.61
C ARG A 395 15.47 -5.28 0.06
N ALA A 396 16.27 -6.31 0.00
CA ALA A 396 15.97 -7.56 0.69
C ALA A 396 15.86 -7.35 2.21
N GLN A 397 16.64 -6.44 2.79
CA GLN A 397 16.63 -6.14 4.21
C GLN A 397 15.70 -5.00 4.62
N SER A 398 15.52 -3.97 3.79
CA SER A 398 14.74 -2.77 4.14
C SER A 398 13.29 -2.78 3.66
N ALA A 399 13.00 -3.46 2.57
CA ALA A 399 11.61 -3.61 2.12
C ALA A 399 10.84 -4.64 2.96
N SER A 400 11.55 -5.58 3.58
CA SER A 400 10.93 -6.64 4.35
C SER A 400 11.02 -6.46 5.87
N THR A 401 12.12 -5.88 6.41
CA THR A 401 12.29 -5.77 7.86
C THR A 401 13.07 -4.51 8.25
N LEU A 402 12.44 -3.59 8.97
CA LEU A 402 13.11 -2.48 9.63
C LEU A 402 13.39 -2.86 11.08
N ARG A 403 14.64 -2.75 11.50
CA ARG A 403 15.00 -2.85 12.92
C ARG A 403 14.51 -1.58 13.63
N ALA A 404 13.93 -1.73 14.80
CA ALA A 404 13.70 -0.59 15.67
C ALA A 404 15.06 0.06 16.03
N PRO A 405 15.16 1.40 16.08
CA PRO A 405 16.36 2.03 16.59
C PRO A 405 16.63 1.53 18.01
N HIS A 406 17.89 1.18 18.29
CA HIS A 406 18.30 0.87 19.65
C HIS A 406 18.00 2.10 20.51
N THR A 407 17.06 1.99 21.44
CA THR A 407 17.01 2.88 22.60
C THR A 407 18.26 2.59 23.41
N VAL A 408 19.20 3.53 23.41
CA VAL A 408 20.36 3.55 24.29
C VAL A 408 19.88 3.76 25.73
#